data_52e5092caab84bd8a86298f4502d9163
#
_entry.id   52e5092caab84bd8a86298f4502d9163
#
_cell.length_a   1.000
_cell.length_b   1.000
_cell.length_c   1.000
_cell.angle_alpha   90.00
_cell.angle_beta   90.00
_cell.angle_gamma   90.00
#
_symmetry.space_group_name_H-M   'P 1'
#
loop_
_entity.id
_entity.type
_entity.pdbx_description
1 polymer ?
#
loop_
_entity_poly.entity_id
_entity_poly.type
_entity_poly.pdbx_seq_one_letter_code
_entity_poly.pdbx_strand_id
1 'polypeptide(L)'
;KTALAQRVNLSPTPCWDRLKRLERAGVIEGYTARINPEVLGAQTTVLMSAQIGAHRARDFERFERAIEKRDEVLDCWAVGGGIDYLLRIVTPTVADYQQFVDRLLNADTGLEHYTTYIVTRQVKSSPALPDALLHALQSGAAA
;
A
#
# COMPACT_ATOMS: atom_id res chain seq x y z
N LYS A 1 8.00 24.65 5.68
CA LYS A 1 9.07 24.35 6.67
C LYS A 1 8.82 25.09 7.97
N THR A 2 8.52 26.39 7.95
CA THR A 2 8.22 27.23 9.11
C THR A 2 7.01 26.71 9.91
N ALA A 3 5.93 26.31 9.23
CA ALA A 3 4.74 25.77 9.87
C ALA A 3 5.00 24.46 10.65
N LEU A 4 5.89 23.61 10.19
CA LEU A 4 6.28 22.40 10.92
C LEU A 4 7.06 22.77 12.19
N ALA A 5 8.03 23.68 12.09
CA ALA A 5 8.81 24.13 13.24
C ALA A 5 7.91 24.72 14.35
N GLN A 6 6.92 25.54 13.97
CA GLN A 6 5.93 26.09 14.89
C GLN A 6 5.10 24.99 15.57
N ARG A 7 4.67 23.95 14.84
CA ARG A 7 3.87 22.84 15.41
C ARG A 7 4.64 21.97 16.41
N VAL A 8 5.96 21.92 16.29
CA VAL A 8 6.82 21.14 17.20
C VAL A 8 7.58 22.04 18.19
N ASN A 9 7.18 23.29 18.33
CA ASN A 9 7.77 24.28 19.23
C ASN A 9 9.30 24.42 19.09
N LEU A 10 9.78 24.45 17.85
CA LEU A 10 11.19 24.66 17.51
C LEU A 10 11.36 25.87 16.62
N SER A 11 12.55 26.47 16.67
CA SER A 11 12.96 27.39 15.62
C SER A 11 13.27 26.64 14.31
N PRO A 12 13.23 27.31 13.14
CA PRO A 12 13.38 26.66 11.83
C PRO A 12 14.65 25.82 11.67
N THR A 13 15.81 26.32 12.12
CA THR A 13 17.09 25.62 11.95
C THR A 13 17.18 24.30 12.71
N PRO A 14 16.92 24.22 14.03
CA PRO A 14 16.90 22.94 14.75
C PRO A 14 15.83 21.96 14.22
N CYS A 15 14.68 22.48 13.78
CA CYS A 15 13.66 21.65 13.16
C CYS A 15 14.18 20.98 11.88
N TRP A 16 14.89 21.75 11.04
CA TRP A 16 15.51 21.27 9.82
C TRP A 16 16.59 20.20 10.09
N ASP A 17 17.47 20.45 11.04
CA ASP A 17 18.53 19.50 11.40
C ASP A 17 17.96 18.18 11.92
N ARG A 18 16.88 18.22 12.71
CA ARG A 18 16.18 17.02 13.16
C ARG A 18 15.54 16.28 12.00
N LEU A 19 14.89 16.98 11.08
CA LEU A 19 14.30 16.40 9.89
C LEU A 19 15.34 15.65 9.03
N LYS A 20 16.49 16.30 8.80
CA LYS A 20 17.62 15.70 8.08
C LYS A 20 18.20 14.46 8.77
N ARG A 21 18.21 14.44 10.12
CA ARG A 21 18.61 13.25 10.86
C ARG A 21 17.64 12.09 10.64
N LEU A 22 16.33 12.34 10.65
CA LEU A 22 15.31 11.31 10.41
C LEU A 22 15.38 10.76 8.98
N GLU A 23 15.63 11.62 7.98
CA GLU A 23 15.86 11.21 6.60
C GLU A 23 17.11 10.31 6.48
N ARG A 24 18.23 10.73 7.07
CA ARG A 24 19.49 9.95 7.03
C ARG A 24 19.39 8.62 7.79
N ALA A 25 18.59 8.58 8.83
CA ALA A 25 18.33 7.37 9.61
C ALA A 25 17.31 6.43 8.93
N GLY A 26 16.78 6.79 7.75
CA GLY A 26 15.77 5.99 7.05
C GLY A 26 14.38 5.98 7.72
N VAL A 27 14.18 6.80 8.77
CA VAL A 27 12.87 6.93 9.43
C VAL A 27 11.86 7.64 8.51
N ILE A 28 12.34 8.59 7.71
CA ILE A 28 11.58 9.23 6.65
C ILE A 28 12.15 8.73 5.32
N GLU A 29 11.38 7.90 4.64
CA GLU A 29 11.77 7.31 3.36
C GLU A 29 11.49 8.25 2.18
N GLY A 30 10.57 9.20 2.34
CA GLY A 30 10.23 10.13 1.28
C GLY A 30 9.05 11.04 1.60
N TYR A 31 8.66 11.82 0.62
CA TYR A 31 7.52 12.74 0.70
C TYR A 31 6.60 12.49 -0.49
N THR A 32 5.31 12.34 -0.22
CA THR A 32 4.28 12.15 -1.25
C THR A 32 3.18 13.21 -1.12
N ALA A 33 2.65 13.63 -2.26
CA ALA A 33 1.46 14.47 -2.28
C ALA A 33 0.22 13.59 -2.15
N ARG A 34 -0.70 13.98 -1.27
CA ARG A 34 -2.06 13.41 -1.28
C ARG A 34 -2.86 14.08 -2.38
N ILE A 35 -3.19 13.32 -3.40
CA ILE A 35 -4.11 13.78 -4.46
C ILE A 35 -5.54 13.46 -4.00
N ASN A 36 -6.47 14.41 -4.18
CA ASN A 36 -7.88 14.13 -3.99
C ASN A 36 -8.37 13.30 -5.19
N PRO A 37 -8.74 12.02 -5.00
CA PRO A 37 -9.15 11.17 -6.12
C PRO A 37 -10.46 11.62 -6.76
N GLU A 38 -11.34 12.32 -6.03
CA GLU A 38 -12.61 12.83 -6.55
C GLU A 38 -12.42 13.84 -7.70
N VAL A 39 -11.29 14.57 -7.70
CA VAL A 39 -10.95 15.54 -8.77
C VAL A 39 -10.52 14.83 -10.07
N LEU A 40 -10.11 13.57 -9.98
CA LEU A 40 -9.65 12.77 -11.11
C LEU A 40 -10.81 11.98 -11.78
N GLY A 41 -12.03 12.11 -11.25
CA GLY A 41 -13.21 11.42 -11.73
C GLY A 41 -13.57 10.16 -10.94
N ALA A 42 -14.58 9.45 -11.41
CA ALA A 42 -15.03 8.22 -10.77
C ALA A 42 -13.93 7.15 -10.84
N GLN A 43 -13.73 6.44 -9.73
CA GLN A 43 -12.77 5.35 -9.62
C GLN A 43 -13.44 4.15 -8.94
N THR A 44 -13.03 2.97 -9.36
CA THR A 44 -13.42 1.71 -8.71
C THR A 44 -12.22 1.17 -7.93
N THR A 45 -12.35 1.09 -6.61
CA THR A 45 -11.38 0.40 -5.77
C THR A 45 -11.87 -1.01 -5.50
N VAL A 46 -10.99 -1.97 -5.70
CA VAL A 46 -11.28 -3.39 -5.48
C VAL A 46 -10.22 -3.97 -4.52
N LEU A 47 -10.67 -4.75 -3.56
CA LEU A 47 -9.83 -5.66 -2.81
C LEU A 47 -9.99 -7.05 -3.42
N MET A 48 -8.87 -7.65 -3.84
CA MET A 48 -8.85 -9.01 -4.38
C MET A 48 -8.06 -9.90 -3.45
N SER A 49 -8.66 -10.99 -2.99
CA SER A 49 -7.90 -12.08 -2.40
C SER A 49 -7.48 -13.06 -3.48
N ALA A 50 -6.25 -13.57 -3.39
CA ALA A 50 -5.69 -14.50 -4.38
C ALA A 50 -5.06 -15.72 -3.70
N GLN A 51 -5.22 -16.88 -4.34
CA GLN A 51 -4.59 -18.15 -3.96
C GLN A 51 -3.78 -18.70 -5.12
N ILE A 52 -2.58 -19.18 -4.82
CA ILE A 52 -1.64 -19.75 -5.78
C ILE A 52 -1.72 -21.28 -5.73
N GLY A 53 -1.91 -21.93 -6.87
CA GLY A 53 -2.24 -23.35 -6.93
C GLY A 53 -1.17 -24.30 -6.40
N ALA A 54 0.07 -24.16 -6.87
CA ALA A 54 1.09 -25.19 -6.61
C ALA A 54 1.93 -24.96 -5.34
N HIS A 55 1.80 -23.83 -4.65
CA HIS A 55 2.49 -23.46 -3.40
C HIS A 55 4.03 -23.71 -3.40
N ARG A 56 4.68 -23.62 -4.56
CA ARG A 56 6.14 -23.69 -4.67
C ARG A 56 6.70 -22.28 -4.69
N ALA A 57 7.89 -22.06 -4.14
CA ALA A 57 8.55 -20.74 -4.11
C ALA A 57 8.54 -20.03 -5.49
N ARG A 58 8.84 -20.77 -6.56
CA ARG A 58 8.83 -20.23 -7.93
C ARG A 58 7.46 -19.74 -8.41
N ASP A 59 6.35 -20.30 -7.88
CA ASP A 59 4.99 -19.93 -8.28
C ASP A 59 4.60 -18.60 -7.61
N PHE A 60 4.97 -18.42 -6.35
CA PHE A 60 4.87 -17.14 -5.65
C PHE A 60 5.70 -16.04 -6.32
N GLU A 61 6.98 -16.29 -6.59
CA GLU A 61 7.84 -15.33 -7.30
C GLU A 61 7.32 -14.96 -8.70
N ARG A 62 6.71 -15.90 -9.39
CA ARG A 62 6.10 -15.67 -10.72
C ARG A 62 4.90 -14.74 -10.60
N PHE A 63 4.04 -14.98 -9.63
CA PHE A 63 2.89 -14.13 -9.34
C PHE A 63 3.34 -12.72 -8.96
N GLU A 64 4.25 -12.60 -7.99
CA GLU A 64 4.77 -11.32 -7.51
C GLU A 64 5.35 -10.47 -8.65
N ARG A 65 6.23 -11.04 -9.47
CA ARG A 65 6.78 -10.36 -10.66
C ARG A 65 5.72 -9.93 -11.68
N ALA A 66 4.62 -10.67 -11.78
CA ALA A 66 3.52 -10.30 -12.65
C ALA A 66 2.72 -9.13 -12.07
N ILE A 67 2.53 -9.09 -10.76
CA ILE A 67 1.81 -8.03 -10.06
C ILE A 67 2.63 -6.73 -10.03
N GLU A 68 3.93 -6.78 -9.78
CA GLU A 68 4.82 -5.61 -9.77
C GLU A 68 4.78 -4.78 -11.06
N LYS A 69 4.40 -5.40 -12.17
CA LYS A 69 4.31 -4.75 -13.49
C LYS A 69 2.91 -4.16 -13.79
N ARG A 70 2.00 -4.18 -12.84
CA ARG A 70 0.60 -3.79 -13.02
C ARG A 70 0.33 -2.48 -12.29
N ASP A 71 0.23 -1.39 -13.03
CA ASP A 71 0.00 -0.05 -12.50
C ASP A 71 -1.34 0.09 -11.78
N GLU A 72 -2.31 -0.75 -12.13
CA GLU A 72 -3.62 -0.80 -11.48
C GLU A 72 -3.54 -1.33 -10.04
N VAL A 73 -2.48 -2.08 -9.68
CA VAL A 73 -2.28 -2.63 -8.35
C VAL A 73 -1.49 -1.63 -7.52
N LEU A 74 -2.14 -1.02 -6.55
CA LEU A 74 -1.50 -0.04 -5.66
C LEU A 74 -0.81 -0.70 -4.48
N ASP A 75 -1.36 -1.81 -3.97
CA ASP A 75 -0.76 -2.59 -2.89
C ASP A 75 -0.98 -4.08 -3.14
N CYS A 76 -0.01 -4.88 -2.71
CA CYS A 76 -0.08 -6.33 -2.67
C CYS A 76 0.61 -6.81 -1.40
N TRP A 77 -0.13 -7.53 -0.55
CA TRP A 77 0.38 -8.11 0.69
C TRP A 77 0.33 -9.63 0.61
N ALA A 78 1.46 -10.29 0.88
CA ALA A 78 1.45 -11.69 1.23
C ALA A 78 0.86 -11.84 2.64
N VAL A 79 -0.09 -12.75 2.83
CA VAL A 79 -0.82 -12.90 4.08
C VAL A 79 -0.82 -14.34 4.55
N GLY A 80 -0.87 -14.54 5.86
CA GLY A 80 -1.04 -15.86 6.45
C GLY A 80 -2.52 -16.16 6.68
N GLY A 81 -2.96 -17.39 6.34
CA GLY A 81 -4.35 -17.81 6.55
C GLY A 81 -4.92 -18.60 5.37
N GLY A 82 -6.19 -18.42 5.07
CA GLY A 82 -6.89 -19.14 4.00
C GLY A 82 -6.67 -18.62 2.58
N ILE A 83 -5.84 -17.58 2.42
CA ILE A 83 -5.45 -16.98 1.13
C ILE A 83 -3.96 -16.68 1.15
N ASP A 84 -3.34 -16.50 -0.02
CA ASP A 84 -1.90 -16.21 -0.13
C ASP A 84 -1.63 -14.71 -0.24
N TYR A 85 -2.47 -13.99 -0.97
CA TYR A 85 -2.30 -12.55 -1.21
C TYR A 85 -3.60 -11.77 -1.06
N LEU A 86 -3.45 -10.52 -0.63
CA LEU A 86 -4.49 -9.50 -0.67
C LEU A 86 -3.97 -8.32 -1.49
N LEU A 87 -4.73 -7.94 -2.53
CA LEU A 87 -4.38 -6.84 -3.43
C LEU A 87 -5.37 -5.69 -3.29
N ARG A 88 -4.87 -4.46 -3.39
CA ARG A 88 -5.70 -3.27 -3.62
C ARG A 88 -5.50 -2.78 -5.03
N ILE A 89 -6.55 -2.85 -5.82
CA ILE A 89 -6.59 -2.52 -7.23
C ILE A 89 -7.47 -1.30 -7.42
N VAL A 90 -7.03 -0.36 -8.26
CA VAL A 90 -7.80 0.84 -8.60
C VAL A 90 -7.88 0.97 -10.11
N THR A 91 -9.11 1.08 -10.61
CA THR A 91 -9.40 1.22 -12.05
C THR A 91 -10.42 2.32 -12.26
N PRO A 92 -10.52 2.92 -13.46
CA PRO A 92 -11.56 3.91 -13.76
C PRO A 92 -12.98 3.34 -13.59
N THR A 93 -13.23 2.14 -14.05
CA THR A 93 -14.54 1.48 -14.00
C THR A 93 -14.44 0.01 -13.58
N VAL A 94 -15.58 -0.59 -13.25
CA VAL A 94 -15.68 -2.05 -13.03
C VAL A 94 -15.34 -2.84 -14.29
N ALA A 95 -15.66 -2.31 -15.48
CA ALA A 95 -15.32 -2.94 -16.75
C ALA A 95 -13.80 -2.99 -16.96
N ASP A 96 -13.08 -1.93 -16.61
CA ASP A 96 -11.60 -1.91 -16.65
C ASP A 96 -11.00 -2.91 -15.65
N TYR A 97 -11.60 -3.05 -14.47
CA TYR A 97 -11.22 -4.09 -13.52
C TYR A 97 -11.42 -5.49 -14.12
N GLN A 98 -12.53 -5.76 -14.81
CA GLN A 98 -12.74 -7.05 -15.46
C GLN A 98 -11.67 -7.34 -16.51
N GLN A 99 -11.32 -6.35 -17.32
CA GLN A 99 -10.21 -6.48 -18.29
C GLN A 99 -8.86 -6.74 -17.60
N PHE A 100 -8.61 -6.12 -16.45
CA PHE A 100 -7.43 -6.41 -15.65
C PHE A 100 -7.41 -7.88 -15.21
N VAL A 101 -8.53 -8.40 -14.70
CA VAL A 101 -8.65 -9.82 -14.29
C VAL A 101 -8.40 -10.74 -15.47
N ASP A 102 -9.00 -10.47 -16.63
CA ASP A 102 -8.83 -11.29 -17.83
C ASP A 102 -7.35 -11.34 -18.26
N ARG A 103 -6.65 -10.19 -18.21
CA ARG A 103 -5.19 -10.14 -18.48
C ARG A 103 -4.38 -10.90 -17.44
N LEU A 104 -4.81 -10.89 -16.17
CA LEU A 104 -4.11 -11.59 -15.09
C LEU A 104 -4.26 -13.11 -15.24
N LEU A 105 -5.47 -13.60 -15.56
CA LEU A 105 -5.76 -15.02 -15.77
C LEU A 105 -5.06 -15.57 -17.00
N ASN A 106 -4.93 -14.78 -18.07
CA ASN A 106 -4.25 -15.18 -19.30
C ASN A 106 -2.72 -15.15 -19.19
N ALA A 107 -2.15 -14.63 -18.11
CA ALA A 107 -0.71 -14.37 -17.99
C ALA A 107 0.07 -15.47 -17.27
N ASP A 108 -0.40 -16.70 -17.21
CA ASP A 108 0.27 -17.83 -16.52
C ASP A 108 0.94 -17.42 -15.18
N THR A 109 0.17 -16.77 -14.33
CA THR A 109 0.66 -16.24 -13.06
C THR A 109 0.69 -17.27 -11.93
N GLY A 110 0.09 -18.43 -12.13
CA GLY A 110 -0.15 -19.43 -11.09
C GLY A 110 -1.35 -19.12 -10.20
N LEU A 111 -2.10 -18.08 -10.48
CA LEU A 111 -3.36 -17.76 -9.79
C LEU A 111 -4.38 -18.88 -10.05
N GLU A 112 -4.83 -19.52 -8.97
CA GLU A 112 -5.83 -20.61 -9.06
C GLU A 112 -7.21 -20.12 -8.65
N HIS A 113 -7.29 -19.42 -7.53
CA HIS A 113 -8.54 -18.85 -7.04
C HIS A 113 -8.36 -17.38 -6.67
N TYR A 114 -9.42 -16.62 -6.88
CA TYR A 114 -9.50 -15.24 -6.41
C TYR A 114 -10.93 -14.89 -6.00
N THR A 115 -11.04 -13.93 -5.07
CA THR A 115 -12.33 -13.34 -4.71
C THR A 115 -12.24 -11.83 -4.81
N THR A 116 -13.27 -11.23 -5.38
CA THR A 116 -13.37 -9.78 -5.63
C THR A 116 -14.29 -9.13 -4.62
N TYR A 117 -13.81 -8.05 -3.99
CA TYR A 117 -14.59 -7.19 -3.11
C TYR A 117 -14.55 -5.76 -3.63
N ILE A 118 -15.65 -5.27 -4.20
CA ILE A 118 -15.75 -3.88 -4.64
C ILE A 118 -15.94 -2.99 -3.40
N VAL A 119 -15.05 -2.03 -3.21
CA VAL A 119 -15.14 -1.08 -2.11
C VAL A 119 -16.23 -0.08 -2.40
N THR A 120 -17.30 -0.12 -1.62
CA THR A 120 -18.43 0.80 -1.77
C THR A 120 -18.20 2.13 -1.05
N ARG A 121 -17.40 2.11 0.03
CA ARG A 121 -17.06 3.31 0.80
C ARG A 121 -15.81 3.07 1.64
N GLN A 122 -14.90 4.02 1.65
CA GLN A 122 -13.79 4.06 2.59
C GLN A 122 -14.23 4.74 3.90
N VAL A 123 -14.31 3.97 4.98
CA VAL A 123 -14.76 4.46 6.29
C VAL A 123 -13.66 5.23 7.01
N LYS A 124 -12.41 4.76 6.88
CA LYS A 124 -11.23 5.39 7.52
C LYS A 124 -10.00 5.22 6.64
N SER A 125 -9.22 6.26 6.54
CA SER A 125 -7.86 6.23 6.00
C SER A 125 -6.98 7.12 6.86
N SER A 126 -5.94 6.57 7.45
CA SER A 126 -4.96 7.34 8.22
C SER A 126 -3.55 6.96 7.77
N PRO A 127 -2.73 7.91 7.35
CA PRO A 127 -1.32 7.68 7.06
C PRO A 127 -0.46 7.66 8.36
N ALA A 128 -1.05 8.03 9.51
CA ALA A 128 -0.33 8.10 10.76
C ALA A 128 -0.18 6.71 11.39
N LEU A 129 1.00 6.44 11.95
CA LEU A 129 1.21 5.27 12.79
C LEU A 129 0.37 5.39 14.08
N PRO A 130 -0.13 4.27 14.61
CA PRO A 130 -0.79 4.27 15.91
C PRO A 130 0.13 4.79 17.01
N ASP A 131 -0.41 5.60 17.93
CA ASP A 131 0.36 6.17 19.04
C ASP A 131 1.07 5.10 19.90
N ALA A 132 0.45 3.92 20.05
CA ALA A 132 1.04 2.79 20.74
C ALA A 132 2.38 2.33 20.15
N LEU A 133 2.53 2.36 18.82
CA LEU A 133 3.80 2.05 18.16
C LEU A 133 4.84 3.15 18.38
N LEU A 134 4.42 4.41 18.35
CA LEU A 134 5.30 5.54 18.63
C LEU A 134 5.82 5.51 20.08
N HIS A 135 4.97 5.16 21.03
CA HIS A 135 5.37 4.99 22.43
C HIS A 135 6.32 3.79 22.63
N ALA A 136 6.09 2.67 21.95
CA ALA A 136 6.99 1.51 22.02
C ALA A 136 8.42 1.83 21.53
N LEU A 137 8.54 2.64 20.48
CA LEU A 137 9.83 3.13 19.97
C LEU A 137 10.54 4.06 21.00
N GLN A 138 9.79 4.88 21.74
CA GLN A 138 10.34 5.77 22.76
C GLN A 138 10.81 5.03 24.00
N SER A 139 10.16 3.93 24.37
CA SER A 139 10.48 3.11 25.54
C SER A 139 11.58 2.07 25.33
N GLY A 140 12.18 2.00 24.13
CA GLY A 140 13.25 1.06 23.81
C GLY A 140 12.81 -0.41 23.73
N ALA A 141 11.52 -0.69 23.65
CA ALA A 141 10.96 -2.04 23.58
C ALA A 141 10.94 -2.65 22.16
N ALA A 142 11.54 -1.99 21.17
CA ALA A 142 11.72 -2.47 19.82
C ALA A 142 13.19 -2.88 19.60
N ALA A 143 13.52 -4.07 20.05
CA ALA A 143 14.75 -4.78 19.68
C ALA A 143 14.38 -6.11 19.06
#